data_7a923d9e7dca0e78cb72768b9ba14f63
#
_entry.id   7a923d9e7dca0e78cb72768b9ba14f63
#
_cell.length_a   1.000
_cell.length_b   1.000
_cell.length_c   1.000
_cell.angle_alpha   90.00
_cell.angle_beta   90.00
_cell.angle_gamma   90.00
#
_symmetry.space_group_name_H-M   'P 1'
#
loop_
_entity.id
_entity.type
_entity.pdbx_description
1 polymer ?
#
loop_
_entity_poly.entity_id
_entity_poly.type
_entity_poly.pdbx_seq_one_letter_code
_entity_poly.pdbx_strand_id
1 'polypeptide(L)'
;MKLYLAPMEGITRWGYRRIYHKHFGHIDRYFTPFISPGGSKRFTHREMQEILPEHNQGMEVIPQLLTCRSEDFIWAAKELKGMGYGEVNLNLGCPSGTVTAKKKGAGFLAYPQELDEFLAQIFERLEMRISIKTRLGKEEPEEFYRILEIYNRYPVSVSPFLSSALLTEETYLSVPLGLKDGLAGFLLKQQM
;
A
#
# COMPACT_ATOMS: atom_id res chain seq x y z
N MET A 1 4.76 -13.26 -15.64
CA MET A 1 5.18 -12.15 -14.73
C MET A 1 3.98 -11.24 -14.57
N LYS A 2 3.61 -10.85 -13.34
CA LYS A 2 2.52 -9.90 -13.12
C LYS A 2 3.06 -8.48 -13.11
N LEU A 3 2.37 -7.57 -13.79
CA LEU A 3 2.74 -6.16 -13.88
C LEU A 3 1.71 -5.30 -13.15
N TYR A 4 2.19 -4.41 -12.29
CA TYR A 4 1.36 -3.54 -11.48
C TYR A 4 1.72 -2.07 -11.73
N LEU A 5 0.71 -1.23 -11.91
CA LEU A 5 0.91 0.22 -12.01
C LEU A 5 0.89 0.82 -10.60
N ALA A 6 2.08 1.21 -10.12
CA ALA A 6 2.23 1.87 -8.83
C ALA A 6 1.53 3.25 -8.82
N PRO A 7 0.95 3.66 -7.68
CA PRO A 7 0.33 4.96 -7.57
C PRO A 7 1.39 6.06 -7.48
N MET A 8 1.16 7.15 -8.21
CA MET A 8 1.93 8.38 -8.14
C MET A 8 0.98 9.56 -7.93
N GLU A 9 1.09 10.20 -6.77
CA GLU A 9 0.19 11.31 -6.39
C GLU A 9 0.21 12.41 -7.45
N GLY A 10 -0.97 12.88 -7.82
CA GLY A 10 -1.16 13.91 -8.84
C GLY A 10 -1.08 13.42 -10.30
N ILE A 11 -0.48 12.26 -10.57
CA ILE A 11 -0.22 11.76 -11.93
C ILE A 11 -1.15 10.59 -12.27
N THR A 12 -1.11 9.48 -11.55
CA THR A 12 -1.84 8.25 -11.89
C THR A 12 -3.30 8.29 -11.46
N ARG A 13 -3.97 9.41 -11.70
CA ARG A 13 -5.38 9.60 -11.44
C ARG A 13 -6.24 8.71 -12.35
N TRP A 14 -7.54 8.60 -12.04
CA TRP A 14 -8.47 7.73 -12.77
C TRP A 14 -8.43 7.92 -14.28
N GLY A 15 -8.38 9.17 -14.77
CA GLY A 15 -8.28 9.46 -16.19
C GLY A 15 -7.00 8.91 -16.83
N TYR A 16 -5.84 9.06 -16.14
CA TYR A 16 -4.57 8.47 -16.57
C TYR A 16 -4.68 6.94 -16.65
N ARG A 17 -5.18 6.29 -15.59
CA ARG A 17 -5.31 4.82 -15.55
C ARG A 17 -6.18 4.31 -16.70
N ARG A 18 -7.32 4.96 -16.99
CA ARG A 18 -8.20 4.61 -18.12
C ARG A 18 -7.50 4.72 -19.46
N ILE A 19 -6.82 5.85 -19.71
CA ILE A 19 -6.10 6.07 -20.97
C ILE A 19 -4.98 5.04 -21.08
N TYR A 20 -4.21 4.84 -20.03
CA TYR A 20 -3.13 3.86 -20.02
C TYR A 20 -3.64 2.44 -20.30
N HIS A 21 -4.68 2.01 -19.62
CA HIS A 21 -5.31 0.71 -19.82
C HIS A 21 -5.80 0.51 -21.25
N LYS A 22 -6.43 1.54 -21.81
CA LYS A 22 -6.96 1.50 -23.18
C LYS A 22 -5.87 1.33 -24.23
N HIS A 23 -4.71 1.96 -24.05
CA HIS A 23 -3.70 2.07 -25.10
C HIS A 23 -2.48 1.16 -24.91
N PHE A 24 -2.13 0.80 -23.69
CA PHE A 24 -0.90 0.06 -23.42
C PHE A 24 -1.13 -1.36 -22.91
N GLY A 25 -2.31 -1.73 -22.42
CA GLY A 25 -2.62 -3.10 -21.98
C GLY A 25 -1.62 -3.69 -20.97
N HIS A 26 -1.75 -4.98 -20.70
CA HIS A 26 -0.77 -5.80 -19.95
C HIS A 26 -0.47 -5.39 -18.48
N ILE A 27 -1.25 -4.48 -17.89
CA ILE A 27 -1.19 -4.23 -16.45
C ILE A 27 -2.23 -5.11 -15.75
N ASP A 28 -1.76 -5.97 -14.85
CA ASP A 28 -2.63 -6.86 -14.08
C ASP A 28 -3.39 -6.11 -12.98
N ARG A 29 -2.75 -5.10 -12.36
CA ARG A 29 -3.35 -4.34 -11.25
C ARG A 29 -2.95 -2.87 -11.29
N TYR A 30 -3.90 -2.03 -10.95
CA TYR A 30 -3.74 -0.59 -10.82
C TYR A 30 -3.98 -0.20 -9.37
N PHE A 31 -3.23 0.79 -8.87
CA PHE A 31 -3.45 1.36 -7.55
C PHE A 31 -3.88 2.81 -7.67
N THR A 32 -4.85 3.23 -6.85
CA THR A 32 -5.24 4.64 -6.82
C THR A 32 -4.14 5.49 -6.16
N PRO A 33 -3.99 6.78 -6.51
CA PRO A 33 -3.36 7.74 -5.62
C PRO A 33 -3.94 7.57 -4.21
N PHE A 34 -3.13 7.81 -3.18
CA PHE A 34 -3.58 7.52 -1.84
C PHE A 34 -4.77 8.39 -1.42
N ILE A 35 -5.71 7.75 -0.75
CA ILE A 35 -6.84 8.35 -0.06
C ILE A 35 -6.45 8.51 1.41
N SER A 36 -6.64 9.69 1.98
CA SER A 36 -6.30 9.96 3.37
C SER A 36 -7.55 10.14 4.23
N PRO A 37 -8.20 9.05 4.66
CA PRO A 37 -9.41 9.16 5.46
C PRO A 37 -9.13 9.92 6.75
N GLY A 38 -10.09 10.72 7.16
CA GLY A 38 -10.02 11.54 8.36
C GLY A 38 -11.25 11.35 9.26
N GLY A 39 -11.23 12.01 10.40
CA GLY A 39 -12.28 11.87 11.43
C GLY A 39 -13.70 12.24 10.98
N SER A 40 -13.86 12.95 9.86
CA SER A 40 -15.17 13.27 9.28
C SER A 40 -15.89 12.06 8.65
N LYS A 41 -15.22 10.92 8.51
CA LYS A 41 -15.74 9.71 7.87
C LYS A 41 -16.44 10.02 6.54
N ARG A 42 -15.75 10.74 5.67
CA ARG A 42 -16.17 11.08 4.32
C ARG A 42 -14.99 11.10 3.38
N PHE A 43 -15.16 10.58 2.17
CA PHE A 43 -14.22 10.81 1.07
C PHE A 43 -14.46 12.21 0.50
N THR A 44 -13.40 12.92 0.18
CA THR A 44 -13.50 14.18 -0.57
C THR A 44 -14.01 13.91 -1.98
N HIS A 45 -14.52 14.94 -2.66
CA HIS A 45 -14.93 14.79 -4.06
C HIS A 45 -13.79 14.26 -4.95
N ARG A 46 -12.56 14.73 -4.71
CA ARG A 46 -11.38 14.27 -5.46
C ARG A 46 -11.11 12.78 -5.22
N GLU A 47 -11.14 12.33 -3.97
CA GLU A 47 -10.94 10.92 -3.62
C GLU A 47 -12.04 10.04 -4.18
N MET A 48 -13.30 10.48 -4.14
CA MET A 48 -14.44 9.77 -4.75
C MET A 48 -14.21 9.53 -6.23
N GLN A 49 -13.70 10.52 -6.99
CA GLN A 49 -13.42 10.34 -8.43
C GLN A 49 -12.41 9.22 -8.69
N GLU A 50 -11.51 8.94 -7.75
CA GLU A 50 -10.51 7.87 -7.90
C GLU A 50 -11.10 6.47 -7.70
N ILE A 51 -12.21 6.36 -6.97
CA ILE A 51 -12.81 5.08 -6.54
C ILE A 51 -14.21 4.82 -7.09
N LEU A 52 -14.79 5.72 -7.88
CA LEU A 52 -16.06 5.44 -8.54
C LEU A 52 -15.92 4.21 -9.45
N PRO A 53 -16.79 3.18 -9.32
CA PRO A 53 -16.71 1.98 -10.13
C PRO A 53 -16.74 2.25 -11.63
N GLU A 54 -17.53 3.22 -12.08
CA GLU A 54 -17.64 3.62 -13.49
C GLU A 54 -16.33 4.21 -14.05
N HIS A 55 -15.48 4.79 -13.22
CA HIS A 55 -14.17 5.28 -13.62
C HIS A 55 -13.13 4.17 -13.74
N ASN A 56 -13.39 3.03 -13.14
CA ASN A 56 -12.45 1.92 -13.00
C ASN A 56 -12.90 0.64 -13.73
N GLN A 57 -13.92 0.74 -14.58
CA GLN A 57 -14.44 -0.41 -15.32
C GLN A 57 -13.38 -1.10 -16.17
N GLY A 58 -13.37 -2.42 -16.17
CA GLY A 58 -12.45 -3.26 -16.93
C GLY A 58 -11.04 -3.37 -16.37
N MET A 59 -10.75 -2.68 -15.26
CA MET A 59 -9.44 -2.69 -14.60
C MET A 59 -9.55 -3.32 -13.21
N GLU A 60 -8.57 -4.13 -12.81
CA GLU A 60 -8.40 -4.51 -11.40
C GLU A 60 -7.74 -3.34 -10.65
N VAL A 61 -8.56 -2.48 -10.05
CA VAL A 61 -8.08 -1.30 -9.31
C VAL A 61 -8.17 -1.55 -7.82
N ILE A 62 -7.08 -1.27 -7.11
CA ILE A 62 -6.96 -1.41 -5.66
C ILE A 62 -6.84 -0.02 -5.03
N PRO A 63 -7.82 0.41 -4.22
CA PRO A 63 -7.72 1.66 -3.49
C PRO A 63 -6.58 1.65 -2.48
N GLN A 64 -5.76 2.71 -2.49
CA GLN A 64 -4.68 2.86 -1.52
C GLN A 64 -5.05 3.86 -0.43
N LEU A 65 -4.89 3.46 0.83
CA LEU A 65 -5.20 4.27 2.01
C LEU A 65 -3.93 4.76 2.70
N LEU A 66 -3.94 6.02 3.14
CA LEU A 66 -2.84 6.66 3.86
C LEU A 66 -3.30 7.14 5.23
N THR A 67 -3.14 6.32 6.24
CA THR A 67 -3.49 6.64 7.63
C THR A 67 -2.63 5.86 8.61
N CYS A 68 -2.50 6.36 9.83
CA CYS A 68 -1.92 5.66 10.97
C CYS A 68 -2.99 5.37 12.05
N ARG A 69 -4.27 5.58 11.75
CA ARG A 69 -5.38 5.34 12.67
C ARG A 69 -6.22 4.17 12.15
N SER A 70 -6.29 3.11 12.91
CA SER A 70 -7.03 1.89 12.56
C SER A 70 -8.51 2.16 12.32
N GLU A 71 -9.15 3.03 13.11
CA GLU A 71 -10.55 3.40 12.97
C GLU A 71 -10.85 4.08 11.61
N ASP A 72 -9.95 4.95 11.14
CA ASP A 72 -10.09 5.61 9.85
C ASP A 72 -9.88 4.62 8.71
N PHE A 73 -8.93 3.69 8.86
CA PHE A 73 -8.70 2.62 7.89
C PHE A 73 -9.90 1.67 7.79
N ILE A 74 -10.39 1.21 8.94
CA ILE A 74 -11.52 0.29 9.01
C ILE A 74 -12.78 0.90 8.40
N TRP A 75 -13.06 2.17 8.72
CA TRP A 75 -14.18 2.87 8.10
C TRP A 75 -14.04 2.92 6.58
N ALA A 76 -12.91 3.41 6.07
CA ALA A 76 -12.69 3.54 4.63
C ALA A 76 -12.74 2.19 3.90
N ALA A 77 -12.17 1.14 4.50
CA ALA A 77 -12.19 -0.21 3.95
C ALA A 77 -13.61 -0.77 3.84
N LYS A 78 -14.47 -0.52 4.84
CA LYS A 78 -15.88 -0.93 4.80
C LYS A 78 -16.67 -0.21 3.71
N GLU A 79 -16.48 1.11 3.57
CA GLU A 79 -17.09 1.89 2.47
C GLU A 79 -16.64 1.35 1.10
N LEU A 80 -15.34 1.10 0.94
CA LEU A 80 -14.79 0.55 -0.30
C LEU A 80 -15.31 -0.86 -0.58
N LYS A 81 -15.47 -1.71 0.45
CA LYS A 81 -16.10 -3.03 0.31
C LYS A 81 -17.55 -2.90 -0.19
N GLY A 82 -18.30 -1.93 0.33
CA GLY A 82 -19.65 -1.60 -0.13
C GLY A 82 -19.73 -1.15 -1.59
N MET A 83 -18.65 -0.56 -2.12
CA MET A 83 -18.51 -0.19 -3.53
C MET A 83 -18.06 -1.37 -4.43
N GLY A 84 -17.79 -2.56 -3.86
CA GLY A 84 -17.39 -3.75 -4.60
C GLY A 84 -15.88 -4.02 -4.63
N TYR A 85 -15.05 -3.26 -3.92
CA TYR A 85 -13.61 -3.53 -3.84
C TYR A 85 -13.34 -4.73 -2.93
N GLY A 86 -12.61 -5.72 -3.45
CA GLY A 86 -12.21 -6.94 -2.71
C GLY A 86 -10.90 -6.79 -1.94
N GLU A 87 -10.16 -5.72 -2.18
CA GLU A 87 -8.86 -5.47 -1.59
C GLU A 87 -8.64 -3.96 -1.35
N VAL A 88 -7.93 -3.63 -0.28
CA VAL A 88 -7.38 -2.28 -0.03
C VAL A 88 -5.89 -2.35 0.23
N ASN A 89 -5.17 -1.31 -0.13
CA ASN A 89 -3.74 -1.21 0.05
C ASN A 89 -3.39 -0.16 1.11
N LEU A 90 -2.53 -0.51 2.06
CA LEU A 90 -1.98 0.43 3.04
C LEU A 90 -0.68 1.04 2.52
N ASN A 91 -0.58 2.36 2.53
CA ASN A 91 0.64 3.08 2.18
C ASN A 91 1.54 3.27 3.40
N LEU A 92 2.68 2.57 3.43
CA LEU A 92 3.76 2.72 4.41
C LEU A 92 5.08 3.16 3.73
N GLY A 93 4.99 3.72 2.53
CA GLY A 93 6.17 4.06 1.74
C GLY A 93 6.33 5.55 1.39
N CYS A 94 5.29 6.39 1.52
CA CYS A 94 5.37 7.80 1.13
C CYS A 94 6.36 8.56 2.04
N PRO A 95 7.46 9.14 1.48
CA PRO A 95 8.48 9.83 2.26
C PRO A 95 8.20 11.33 2.42
N SER A 96 7.11 11.85 1.88
CA SER A 96 6.80 13.28 1.94
C SER A 96 6.81 13.81 3.37
N GLY A 97 7.52 14.91 3.63
CA GLY A 97 7.62 15.52 4.95
C GLY A 97 6.27 15.85 5.58
N THR A 98 5.29 16.29 4.77
CA THR A 98 3.92 16.58 5.25
C THR A 98 3.14 15.32 5.65
N VAL A 99 3.53 14.16 5.12
CA VAL A 99 2.96 12.84 5.44
C VAL A 99 3.64 12.26 6.68
N THR A 100 4.97 12.22 6.68
CA THR A 100 5.77 11.63 7.75
C THR A 100 5.65 12.38 9.07
N ALA A 101 5.53 13.72 9.03
CA ALA A 101 5.27 14.55 10.21
C ALA A 101 3.95 14.20 10.93
N LYS A 102 3.01 13.56 10.21
CA LYS A 102 1.73 13.08 10.77
C LYS A 102 1.77 11.57 11.10
N LYS A 103 2.92 10.99 11.25
CA LYS A 103 3.14 9.53 11.44
C LYS A 103 2.48 8.67 10.34
N LYS A 104 2.28 9.17 9.13
CA LYS A 104 1.69 8.42 8.01
C LYS A 104 2.76 8.00 7.01
N GLY A 105 2.42 7.08 6.09
CA GLY A 105 3.36 6.61 5.08
C GLY A 105 4.63 6.05 5.71
N ALA A 106 5.80 6.43 5.18
CA ALA A 106 7.09 6.00 5.74
C ALA A 106 7.31 6.44 7.20
N GLY A 107 6.67 7.54 7.62
CA GLY A 107 6.74 8.01 9.01
C GLY A 107 6.16 7.03 10.02
N PHE A 108 5.24 6.14 9.62
CA PHE A 108 4.66 5.15 10.53
C PHE A 108 5.64 4.01 10.85
N LEU A 109 6.61 3.74 9.96
CA LEU A 109 7.64 2.71 10.18
C LEU A 109 8.55 2.99 11.39
N ALA A 110 8.67 4.24 11.80
CA ALA A 110 9.41 4.62 13.01
C ALA A 110 8.71 4.21 14.33
N TYR A 111 7.47 3.70 14.24
CA TYR A 111 6.63 3.35 15.40
C TYR A 111 6.16 1.89 15.31
N PRO A 112 7.08 0.90 15.37
CA PRO A 112 6.75 -0.50 15.10
C PRO A 112 5.71 -1.09 16.07
N GLN A 113 5.67 -0.66 17.33
CA GLN A 113 4.64 -1.10 18.28
C GLN A 113 3.25 -0.59 17.89
N GLU A 114 3.14 0.71 17.55
CA GLU A 114 1.88 1.31 17.09
C GLU A 114 1.43 0.67 15.76
N LEU A 115 2.37 0.30 14.88
CA LEU A 115 2.09 -0.40 13.64
C LEU A 115 1.55 -1.81 13.88
N ASP A 116 2.13 -2.55 14.82
CA ASP A 116 1.65 -3.88 15.20
C ASP A 116 0.22 -3.83 15.76
N GLU A 117 -0.05 -2.90 16.69
CA GLU A 117 -1.39 -2.67 17.23
C GLU A 117 -2.40 -2.25 16.14
N PHE A 118 -1.98 -1.40 15.22
CA PHE A 118 -2.80 -0.99 14.08
C PHE A 118 -3.17 -2.19 13.21
N LEU A 119 -2.19 -3.04 12.86
CA LEU A 119 -2.42 -4.24 12.04
C LEU A 119 -3.32 -5.24 12.78
N ALA A 120 -3.09 -5.48 14.07
CA ALA A 120 -3.96 -6.34 14.88
C ALA A 120 -5.42 -5.91 14.78
N GLN A 121 -5.70 -4.61 14.99
CA GLN A 121 -7.05 -4.07 14.97
C GLN A 121 -7.73 -4.14 13.60
N ILE A 122 -7.00 -3.89 12.51
CA ILE A 122 -7.61 -3.94 11.17
C ILE A 122 -7.87 -5.39 10.74
N PHE A 123 -6.98 -6.33 11.06
CA PHE A 123 -7.19 -7.74 10.71
C PHE A 123 -8.24 -8.43 11.57
N GLU A 124 -8.43 -8.00 12.82
CA GLU A 124 -9.52 -8.48 13.68
C GLU A 124 -10.91 -8.04 13.17
N ARG A 125 -11.01 -6.84 12.56
CA ARG A 125 -12.29 -6.17 12.28
C ARG A 125 -12.67 -6.09 10.81
N LEU A 126 -11.80 -6.57 9.91
CA LEU A 126 -12.01 -6.53 8.46
C LEU A 126 -11.88 -7.92 7.82
N GLU A 127 -12.92 -8.31 7.15
CA GLU A 127 -12.95 -9.51 6.28
C GLU A 127 -12.75 -9.10 4.82
N MET A 128 -11.57 -8.60 4.49
CA MET A 128 -11.19 -8.31 3.10
C MET A 128 -9.66 -8.41 2.96
N ARG A 129 -9.19 -8.53 1.73
CA ARG A 129 -7.75 -8.57 1.47
C ARG A 129 -7.12 -7.20 1.78
N ILE A 130 -6.01 -7.24 2.51
CA ILE A 130 -5.24 -6.06 2.83
C ILE A 130 -3.83 -6.29 2.30
N SER A 131 -3.39 -5.42 1.40
CA SER A 131 -2.01 -5.39 0.94
C SER A 131 -1.28 -4.16 1.46
N ILE A 132 0.04 -4.22 1.52
CA ILE A 132 0.88 -3.13 2.01
C ILE A 132 1.88 -2.73 0.94
N LYS A 133 1.99 -1.43 0.69
CA LYS A 133 3.13 -0.85 -0.03
C LYS A 133 4.06 -0.22 0.99
N THR A 134 5.25 -0.79 1.16
CA THR A 134 6.20 -0.38 2.19
C THR A 134 7.57 0.02 1.61
N ARG A 135 8.44 0.54 2.47
CA ARG A 135 9.89 0.69 2.28
C ARG A 135 10.62 -0.27 3.21
N LEU A 136 11.93 -0.41 3.02
CA LEU A 136 12.78 -1.22 3.90
C LEU A 136 12.89 -0.65 5.33
N GLY A 137 12.75 0.66 5.47
CA GLY A 137 12.75 1.36 6.75
C GLY A 137 12.38 2.83 6.53
N LYS A 138 12.30 3.59 7.60
CA LYS A 138 12.16 5.04 7.53
C LYS A 138 13.49 5.69 7.17
N GLU A 139 14.56 5.33 7.86
CA GLU A 139 15.89 5.90 7.72
C GLU A 139 16.90 4.85 7.23
N GLU A 140 17.00 3.71 7.91
CA GLU A 140 17.96 2.67 7.61
C GLU A 140 17.30 1.38 7.12
N PRO A 141 17.88 0.68 6.11
CA PRO A 141 17.32 -0.57 5.59
C PRO A 141 17.20 -1.68 6.63
N GLU A 142 18.05 -1.67 7.65
CA GLU A 142 18.09 -2.67 8.73
C GLU A 142 16.83 -2.64 9.60
N GLU A 143 16.12 -1.52 9.65
CA GLU A 143 14.82 -1.41 10.32
C GLU A 143 13.80 -2.42 9.78
N PHE A 144 14.00 -2.87 8.53
CA PHE A 144 13.09 -3.79 7.85
C PHE A 144 12.99 -5.15 8.55
N TYR A 145 14.02 -5.63 9.21
CA TYR A 145 13.94 -6.91 9.93
C TYR A 145 12.81 -6.90 10.96
N ARG A 146 12.74 -5.84 11.75
CA ARG A 146 11.69 -5.67 12.75
C ARG A 146 10.30 -5.47 12.13
N ILE A 147 10.24 -4.72 11.03
CA ILE A 147 9.00 -4.49 10.28
C ILE A 147 8.51 -5.81 9.67
N LEU A 148 9.41 -6.61 9.13
CA LEU A 148 9.11 -7.90 8.53
C LEU A 148 8.58 -8.90 9.57
N GLU A 149 9.15 -8.91 10.79
CA GLU A 149 8.61 -9.73 11.88
C GLU A 149 7.17 -9.36 12.22
N ILE A 150 6.82 -8.08 12.19
CA ILE A 150 5.44 -7.62 12.39
C ILE A 150 4.55 -8.12 11.25
N TYR A 151 4.95 -7.89 9.98
CA TYR A 151 4.14 -8.31 8.83
C TYR A 151 3.88 -9.82 8.82
N ASN A 152 4.84 -10.64 9.24
CA ASN A 152 4.71 -12.10 9.28
C ASN A 152 3.67 -12.61 10.31
N ARG A 153 3.19 -11.77 11.21
CA ARG A 153 2.13 -12.13 12.18
C ARG A 153 0.73 -12.07 11.58
N TYR A 154 0.57 -11.39 10.45
CA TYR A 154 -0.72 -11.11 9.85
C TYR A 154 -0.82 -11.69 8.43
N PRO A 155 -2.03 -12.00 7.93
CA PRO A 155 -2.25 -12.47 6.56
C PRO A 155 -2.16 -11.29 5.57
N VAL A 156 -1.07 -10.56 5.62
CA VAL A 156 -0.80 -9.43 4.72
C VAL A 156 -0.40 -9.95 3.36
N SER A 157 -1.11 -9.53 2.32
CA SER A 157 -0.56 -9.61 0.97
C SER A 157 0.38 -8.44 0.76
N VAL A 158 1.68 -8.66 0.87
CA VAL A 158 2.62 -7.62 0.45
C VAL A 158 2.65 -7.63 -1.07
N SER A 159 2.08 -6.60 -1.64
CA SER A 159 2.36 -6.30 -3.04
C SER A 159 3.86 -6.01 -3.12
N PRO A 160 4.63 -6.63 -4.04
CA PRO A 160 6.09 -6.52 -4.09
C PRO A 160 6.59 -5.12 -4.50
N PHE A 161 5.84 -4.09 -4.16
CA PHE A 161 6.27 -2.71 -4.25
C PHE A 161 7.10 -2.32 -3.03
N LEU A 162 8.23 -2.97 -2.88
CA LEU A 162 9.35 -2.27 -2.31
C LEU A 162 9.57 -1.01 -3.15
N SER A 163 9.47 0.11 -2.47
CA SER A 163 9.61 1.46 -2.98
C SER A 163 10.21 1.56 -4.39
N SER A 164 9.47 2.10 -5.31
CA SER A 164 9.81 2.36 -6.70
C SER A 164 11.12 3.11 -6.96
N ALA A 165 11.87 3.46 -5.96
CA ALA A 165 13.12 4.18 -6.11
C ALA A 165 14.36 3.30 -6.07
N LEU A 166 14.31 2.02 -5.68
CA LEU A 166 15.50 1.38 -5.18
C LEU A 166 15.69 -0.12 -5.48
N LEU A 167 15.08 -0.66 -6.51
CA LEU A 167 15.56 -1.93 -7.05
C LEU A 167 16.00 -1.76 -8.51
N THR A 168 16.93 -0.86 -8.74
CA THR A 168 17.92 -1.07 -9.78
C THR A 168 18.79 -2.26 -9.33
N GLU A 169 19.35 -2.98 -10.25
CA GLU A 169 20.25 -4.09 -9.95
C GLU A 169 21.36 -3.67 -8.97
N GLU A 170 21.87 -2.44 -9.08
CA GLU A 170 22.86 -1.83 -8.19
C GLU A 170 22.35 -1.64 -6.75
N THR A 171 21.09 -1.23 -6.58
CA THR A 171 20.51 -1.01 -5.24
C THR A 171 20.16 -2.34 -4.55
N TYR A 172 19.72 -3.35 -5.32
CA TYR A 172 19.54 -4.70 -4.79
C TYR A 172 20.90 -5.31 -4.34
N LEU A 173 21.98 -5.03 -5.05
CA LEU A 173 23.33 -5.47 -4.69
C LEU A 173 23.86 -4.77 -3.42
N SER A 174 23.41 -3.55 -3.12
CA SER A 174 23.79 -2.82 -1.90
C SER A 174 22.99 -3.20 -0.65
N VAL A 175 21.88 -3.94 -0.79
CA VAL A 175 21.12 -4.46 0.36
C VAL A 175 21.95 -5.53 1.08
N PRO A 176 22.11 -5.49 2.42
CA PRO A 176 22.81 -6.50 3.18
C PRO A 176 22.32 -7.92 2.87
N LEU A 177 23.25 -8.88 2.76
CA LEU A 177 22.94 -10.27 2.36
C LEU A 177 21.82 -10.89 3.20
N GLY A 178 21.84 -10.71 4.52
CA GLY A 178 20.81 -11.24 5.41
C GLY A 178 19.41 -10.63 5.16
N LEU A 179 19.36 -9.36 4.71
CA LEU A 179 18.11 -8.72 4.34
C LEU A 179 17.54 -9.27 3.02
N LYS A 180 18.43 -9.66 2.09
CA LYS A 180 18.04 -10.32 0.83
C LYS A 180 17.37 -11.67 1.09
N ASP A 181 17.91 -12.44 2.01
CA ASP A 181 17.37 -13.76 2.39
C ASP A 181 16.00 -13.60 3.08
N GLY A 182 15.87 -12.62 3.95
CA GLY A 182 14.59 -12.26 4.58
C GLY A 182 13.54 -11.82 3.57
N LEU A 183 13.92 -10.97 2.62
CA LEU A 183 13.06 -10.50 1.53
C LEU A 183 12.67 -11.65 0.59
N ALA A 184 13.62 -12.50 0.18
CA ALA A 184 13.35 -13.66 -0.67
C ALA A 184 12.41 -14.65 0.03
N GLY A 185 12.63 -14.96 1.30
CA GLY A 185 11.77 -15.82 2.09
C GLY A 185 10.35 -15.26 2.28
N PHE A 186 10.24 -13.94 2.45
CA PHE A 186 8.95 -13.26 2.56
C PHE A 186 8.19 -13.26 1.22
N LEU A 187 8.86 -12.96 0.11
CA LEU A 187 8.27 -12.98 -1.23
C LEU A 187 7.85 -14.40 -1.65
N LEU A 188 8.61 -15.43 -1.28
CA LEU A 188 8.26 -16.83 -1.54
C LEU A 188 7.01 -17.28 -0.77
N LYS A 189 6.85 -16.88 0.49
CA LYS A 189 5.62 -17.16 1.27
C LYS A 189 4.37 -16.54 0.68
N GLN A 190 4.50 -15.48 -0.13
CA GLN A 190 3.38 -14.80 -0.78
C GLN A 190 2.95 -15.46 -2.10
N GLN A 191 3.75 -16.40 -2.61
CA GLN A 191 3.45 -17.13 -3.87
C GLN A 191 2.80 -18.50 -3.65
N MET A 192 2.76 -18.97 -2.41
CA MET A 192 2.05 -20.19 -2.00
C MET A 192 0.65 -19.87 -1.47
#